data_987f19aee4eeb3d805fbbaa28bfbb856
#
_entry.id   987f19aee4eeb3d805fbbaa28bfbb856
#
_cell.length_a   1.000
_cell.length_b   1.000
_cell.length_c   1.000
_cell.angle_alpha   90.00
_cell.angle_beta   90.00
_cell.angle_gamma   90.00
#
_symmetry.space_group_name_H-M   'P 1'
#
loop_
_entity.id
_entity.type
_entity.pdbx_description
1 polymer ?
#
loop_
_entity_poly.entity_id
_entity_poly.type
_entity_poly.pdbx_seq_one_letter_code
_entity_poly.pdbx_strand_id
1 'polypeptide(L)'
;MDLKNREDRIGRYLRPFLNDYIFDELSDNYLQKSGLADILTGVPVPIRKNEINSISTLTIAKGMAFVIGCDPGFKYEKNYVDYILRVSDKRFAAALVAEGVEGAQKRDYDYACVKFRAAMLIDPDNIDAVYCYGRALKDAYETADEEDFIARFKIESIEAFEEVTLRKPDFAEAYYFLGYGYINLGLYVKAKLTWQEFMKLSADEEKKKEIRGLLDRLDDPVKIEEGYNKIISGHFEEGMSALAGYKEGPYKDWWPLWYYLGIAASELGRPEEAIEYYKKVLVLSPSNRDTMKEMVRAYEALGNNAMADKYRKKITVIEENAEKDRMEALGEKGKTVS
;
A
#
# COMPACT_ATOMS: atom_id res chain seq x y z
N MET A 1 1.59 8.59 11.36
CA MET A 1 2.28 7.80 10.30
C MET A 1 3.75 8.20 10.29
N ASP A 2 4.67 7.29 10.57
CA ASP A 2 6.10 7.58 10.60
C ASP A 2 6.73 7.30 9.22
N LEU A 3 6.97 8.36 8.45
CA LEU A 3 7.54 8.26 7.10
C LEU A 3 9.06 8.00 7.09
N LYS A 4 9.76 8.18 8.23
CA LYS A 4 11.23 8.11 8.31
C LYS A 4 11.74 6.72 8.67
N ASN A 5 11.06 6.04 9.58
CA ASN A 5 11.53 4.79 10.18
C ASN A 5 10.92 3.54 9.54
N ARG A 6 10.36 3.67 8.34
CA ARG A 6 9.78 2.58 7.56
C ARG A 6 10.31 2.54 6.13
N GLU A 7 10.07 1.44 5.43
CA GLU A 7 10.34 1.35 4.00
C GLU A 7 9.50 2.40 3.25
N ASP A 8 10.16 3.23 2.44
CA ASP A 8 9.50 4.20 1.57
C ASP A 8 9.00 3.51 0.28
N ARG A 9 7.79 2.94 0.34
CA ARG A 9 7.22 2.13 -0.75
C ARG A 9 7.03 2.90 -2.05
N ILE A 10 6.74 4.19 -1.97
CA ILE A 10 6.43 5.00 -3.16
C ILE A 10 7.57 5.97 -3.54
N GLY A 11 8.63 6.05 -2.75
CA GLY A 11 9.75 6.98 -2.97
C GLY A 11 10.40 6.82 -4.34
N ARG A 12 10.44 5.62 -4.90
CA ARG A 12 11.00 5.39 -6.25
C ARG A 12 10.23 6.10 -7.36
N TYR A 13 8.94 6.41 -7.15
CA TYR A 13 8.10 7.15 -8.09
C TYR A 13 8.22 8.66 -7.89
N LEU A 14 8.53 9.11 -6.66
CA LEU A 14 8.56 10.52 -6.32
C LEU A 14 9.98 11.14 -6.41
N ARG A 15 11.04 10.38 -6.08
CA ARG A 15 12.43 10.89 -6.14
C ARG A 15 12.87 11.40 -7.52
N PRO A 16 12.41 10.87 -8.66
CA PRO A 16 12.79 11.41 -9.97
C PRO A 16 12.45 12.90 -10.16
N PHE A 17 11.47 13.45 -9.46
CA PHE A 17 11.16 14.89 -9.49
C PHE A 17 12.27 15.77 -8.92
N LEU A 18 13.18 15.21 -8.13
CA LEU A 18 14.36 15.92 -7.61
C LEU A 18 15.37 16.26 -8.71
N ASN A 19 15.30 15.66 -9.88
CA ASN A 19 16.14 15.99 -11.04
C ASN A 19 15.90 17.43 -11.53
N ASP A 20 14.79 18.07 -11.17
CA ASP A 20 14.49 19.46 -11.50
C ASP A 20 15.16 20.47 -10.55
N TYR A 21 15.85 19.99 -9.53
CA TYR A 21 16.51 20.82 -8.53
C TYR A 21 18.04 20.76 -8.66
N ILE A 22 18.67 21.87 -8.36
CA ILE A 22 20.08 21.96 -8.03
C ILE A 22 20.23 22.21 -6.53
N PHE A 23 21.32 21.73 -5.97
CA PHE A 23 21.62 21.85 -4.55
C PHE A 23 22.91 22.64 -4.40
N ASP A 24 22.84 23.77 -3.69
CA ASP A 24 23.99 24.65 -3.48
C ASP A 24 23.98 25.20 -2.05
N GLU A 25 25.14 25.51 -1.51
CA GLU A 25 25.27 26.06 -0.16
C GLU A 25 25.12 27.57 -0.18
N LEU A 26 24.45 28.12 0.83
CA LEU A 26 24.36 29.55 1.03
C LEU A 26 25.69 30.06 1.64
N SER A 27 26.11 31.28 1.25
CA SER A 27 27.34 31.85 1.77
C SER A 27 27.31 32.09 3.28
N ASP A 28 28.43 31.85 3.97
CA ASP A 28 28.53 32.05 5.43
C ASP A 28 28.14 33.45 5.86
N ASN A 29 28.49 34.50 5.06
CA ASN A 29 28.10 35.88 5.33
C ASN A 29 26.56 36.07 5.33
N TYR A 30 25.87 35.41 4.42
CA TYR A 30 24.41 35.43 4.40
C TYR A 30 23.82 34.69 5.60
N LEU A 31 24.34 33.50 5.93
CA LEU A 31 23.86 32.67 7.04
C LEU A 31 24.06 33.40 8.39
N GLN A 32 25.16 34.06 8.60
CA GLN A 32 25.41 34.84 9.82
C GLN A 32 24.46 36.03 9.92
N LYS A 33 24.27 36.80 8.84
CA LYS A 33 23.38 37.97 8.83
C LYS A 33 21.93 37.61 9.00
N SER A 34 21.48 36.47 8.48
CA SER A 34 20.10 36.00 8.57
C SER A 34 19.78 35.21 9.86
N GLY A 35 20.81 34.90 10.69
CA GLY A 35 20.65 34.07 11.89
C GLY A 35 20.30 32.62 11.59
N LEU A 36 20.75 32.08 10.44
CA LEU A 36 20.44 30.73 9.97
C LEU A 36 21.69 29.81 10.00
N ALA A 37 22.81 30.30 10.49
CA ALA A 37 24.07 29.55 10.49
C ALA A 37 24.00 28.25 11.32
N ASP A 38 23.23 28.25 12.40
CA ASP A 38 22.99 27.07 13.25
C ASP A 38 22.23 25.96 12.55
N ILE A 39 21.47 26.26 11.50
CA ILE A 39 20.63 25.30 10.77
C ILE A 39 21.28 24.91 9.43
N LEU A 40 21.83 25.87 8.69
CA LEU A 40 22.17 25.70 7.29
C LEU A 40 23.68 25.72 6.98
N THR A 41 24.59 25.84 7.95
CA THR A 41 26.03 25.72 7.66
C THR A 41 26.36 24.31 7.16
N GLY A 42 26.92 24.21 5.96
CA GLY A 42 27.23 22.93 5.29
C GLY A 42 25.98 22.13 4.85
N VAL A 43 24.85 22.79 4.77
CA VAL A 43 23.58 22.19 4.32
C VAL A 43 23.22 22.79 2.96
N PRO A 44 23.23 22.00 1.87
CA PRO A 44 22.82 22.49 0.56
C PRO A 44 21.32 22.80 0.54
N VAL A 45 20.96 23.91 -0.07
CA VAL A 45 19.55 24.33 -0.26
C VAL A 45 19.10 23.96 -1.67
N PRO A 46 17.88 23.44 -1.83
CA PRO A 46 17.35 23.11 -3.14
C PRO A 46 16.82 24.35 -3.85
N ILE A 47 17.27 24.54 -5.08
CA ILE A 47 16.80 25.62 -5.96
C ILE A 47 16.26 24.96 -7.23
N ARG A 48 14.99 25.24 -7.56
CA ARG A 48 14.42 24.73 -8.79
C ARG A 48 15.07 25.40 -10.01
N LYS A 49 15.46 24.61 -11.01
CA LYS A 49 16.25 25.08 -12.16
C LYS A 49 15.63 26.27 -12.89
N ASN A 50 14.30 26.35 -12.94
CA ASN A 50 13.59 27.49 -13.56
C ASN A 50 13.38 28.70 -12.64
N GLU A 51 13.77 28.63 -11.37
CA GLU A 51 13.58 29.69 -10.34
C GLU A 51 14.91 30.30 -9.86
N ILE A 52 16.02 30.03 -10.53
CA ILE A 52 17.37 30.51 -10.14
C ILE A 52 17.42 32.03 -9.99
N ASN A 53 16.65 32.77 -10.79
CA ASN A 53 16.64 34.25 -10.79
C ASN A 53 15.67 34.84 -9.76
N SER A 54 14.93 34.02 -9.01
CA SER A 54 13.88 34.45 -8.06
C SER A 54 14.04 33.83 -6.68
N ILE A 55 15.28 33.68 -6.21
CA ILE A 55 15.57 33.06 -4.91
C ILE A 55 15.06 33.96 -3.79
N SER A 56 14.22 33.42 -2.95
CA SER A 56 13.69 34.07 -1.73
C SER A 56 13.59 33.05 -0.60
N THR A 57 13.45 33.53 0.63
CA THR A 57 13.22 32.66 1.81
C THR A 57 12.07 31.68 1.57
N LEU A 58 10.99 32.14 0.93
CA LEU A 58 9.82 31.32 0.65
C LEU A 58 10.08 30.27 -0.44
N THR A 59 10.80 30.63 -1.52
CA THR A 59 11.14 29.67 -2.58
C THR A 59 12.07 28.59 -2.08
N ILE A 60 13.03 28.93 -1.20
CA ILE A 60 13.89 27.97 -0.52
C ILE A 60 13.05 27.03 0.37
N ALA A 61 12.15 27.57 1.20
CA ALA A 61 11.27 26.77 2.06
C ALA A 61 10.38 25.79 1.25
N LYS A 62 9.81 26.27 0.13
CA LYS A 62 9.04 25.44 -0.79
C LYS A 62 9.87 24.35 -1.44
N GLY A 63 11.09 24.65 -1.84
CA GLY A 63 12.04 23.68 -2.38
C GLY A 63 12.41 22.61 -1.35
N MET A 64 12.76 23.03 -0.13
CA MET A 64 13.05 22.11 0.98
C MET A 64 11.87 21.18 1.30
N ALA A 65 10.65 21.73 1.40
CA ALA A 65 9.44 20.95 1.61
C ALA A 65 9.22 19.93 0.48
N PHE A 66 9.45 20.34 -0.76
CA PHE A 66 9.33 19.43 -1.91
C PHE A 66 10.33 18.27 -1.85
N VAL A 67 11.59 18.57 -1.49
CA VAL A 67 12.64 17.54 -1.36
C VAL A 67 12.28 16.51 -0.30
N ILE A 68 11.90 16.95 0.91
CA ILE A 68 11.54 16.01 1.99
C ILE A 68 10.22 15.27 1.70
N GLY A 69 9.32 15.84 0.93
CA GLY A 69 8.12 15.17 0.45
C GLY A 69 8.44 14.06 -0.57
N CYS A 70 9.40 14.29 -1.46
CA CYS A 70 9.89 13.27 -2.39
C CYS A 70 10.70 12.17 -1.67
N ASP A 71 11.54 12.54 -0.71
CA ASP A 71 12.42 11.65 0.04
C ASP A 71 12.41 11.98 1.54
N PRO A 72 11.52 11.38 2.34
CA PRO A 72 11.48 11.57 3.80
C PRO A 72 12.75 11.16 4.53
N GLY A 73 13.56 10.28 3.92
CA GLY A 73 14.86 9.84 4.43
C GLY A 73 16.03 10.73 4.01
N PHE A 74 15.77 11.89 3.40
CA PHE A 74 16.82 12.79 2.94
C PHE A 74 17.75 13.21 4.08
N LYS A 75 19.06 13.16 3.83
CA LYS A 75 20.11 13.38 4.86
C LYS A 75 19.90 14.65 5.70
N TYR A 76 19.42 15.72 5.10
CA TYR A 76 19.24 17.03 5.75
C TYR A 76 17.77 17.34 6.07
N GLU A 77 16.90 16.33 6.12
CA GLU A 77 15.48 16.49 6.38
C GLU A 77 15.21 17.34 7.63
N LYS A 78 15.89 17.02 8.74
CA LYS A 78 15.75 17.76 9.99
C LYS A 78 16.10 19.24 9.84
N ASN A 79 17.21 19.54 9.16
CA ASN A 79 17.61 20.92 8.91
C ASN A 79 16.56 21.67 8.08
N TYR A 80 15.94 20.99 7.12
CA TYR A 80 14.90 21.57 6.27
C TYR A 80 13.63 21.86 7.06
N VAL A 81 13.19 20.94 7.89
CA VAL A 81 12.05 21.16 8.79
C VAL A 81 12.32 22.30 9.77
N ASP A 82 13.51 22.32 10.41
CA ASP A 82 13.91 23.39 11.33
C ASP A 82 13.96 24.76 10.65
N TYR A 83 14.46 24.82 9.41
CA TYR A 83 14.44 26.04 8.60
C TYR A 83 13.02 26.51 8.31
N ILE A 84 12.15 25.62 7.79
CA ILE A 84 10.78 25.93 7.45
C ILE A 84 10.03 26.46 8.68
N LEU A 85 10.16 25.80 9.83
CA LEU A 85 9.52 26.23 11.08
C LEU A 85 10.05 27.56 11.61
N ARG A 86 11.32 27.88 11.35
CA ARG A 86 11.91 29.18 11.73
C ARG A 86 11.39 30.34 10.89
N VAL A 87 11.22 30.12 9.57
CA VAL A 87 10.85 31.19 8.63
C VAL A 87 9.33 31.37 8.43
N SER A 88 8.51 30.36 8.78
CA SER A 88 7.07 30.41 8.47
C SER A 88 6.13 29.85 9.53
N ASP A 89 6.54 29.04 10.45
CA ASP A 89 5.71 28.29 11.41
C ASP A 89 4.87 27.10 10.83
N LYS A 90 4.08 26.46 11.68
CA LYS A 90 3.23 25.30 11.32
C LYS A 90 2.13 25.58 10.28
N ARG A 91 1.75 26.85 10.07
CA ARG A 91 0.77 27.24 9.03
C ARG A 91 1.25 26.90 7.63
N PHE A 92 2.57 26.75 7.46
CA PHE A 92 3.15 26.28 6.20
C PHE A 92 2.67 24.87 5.84
N ALA A 93 2.55 23.97 6.82
CA ALA A 93 1.99 22.64 6.59
C ALA A 93 0.54 22.68 6.08
N ALA A 94 -0.29 23.55 6.65
CA ALA A 94 -1.68 23.74 6.17
C ALA A 94 -1.72 24.27 4.73
N ALA A 95 -0.81 25.19 4.36
CA ALA A 95 -0.69 25.66 2.98
C ALA A 95 -0.28 24.54 2.02
N LEU A 96 0.64 23.65 2.43
CA LEU A 96 1.02 22.46 1.65
C LEU A 96 -0.16 21.50 1.47
N VAL A 97 -0.98 21.29 2.50
CA VAL A 97 -2.21 20.49 2.37
C VAL A 97 -3.15 21.10 1.33
N ALA A 98 -3.36 22.43 1.35
CA ALA A 98 -4.19 23.08 0.37
C ALA A 98 -3.63 22.97 -1.07
N GLU A 99 -2.30 23.16 -1.25
CA GLU A 99 -1.63 22.93 -2.55
C GLU A 99 -1.76 21.47 -3.01
N GLY A 100 -1.65 20.51 -2.10
CA GLY A 100 -1.84 19.09 -2.39
C GLY A 100 -3.28 18.75 -2.82
N VAL A 101 -4.27 19.32 -2.15
CA VAL A 101 -5.70 19.16 -2.52
C VAL A 101 -5.95 19.72 -3.93
N GLU A 102 -5.40 20.90 -4.24
CA GLU A 102 -5.50 21.49 -5.57
C GLU A 102 -4.84 20.60 -6.64
N GLY A 103 -3.66 20.01 -6.33
CA GLY A 103 -2.99 19.05 -7.20
C GLY A 103 -3.85 17.81 -7.45
N ALA A 104 -4.42 17.22 -6.41
CA ALA A 104 -5.30 16.07 -6.52
C ALA A 104 -6.56 16.35 -7.36
N GLN A 105 -7.15 17.54 -7.22
CA GLN A 105 -8.28 17.97 -8.06
C GLN A 105 -7.92 18.05 -9.55
N LYS A 106 -6.66 18.39 -9.86
CA LYS A 106 -6.11 18.39 -11.22
C LYS A 106 -5.61 17.02 -11.69
N ARG A 107 -5.78 15.97 -10.86
CA ARG A 107 -5.27 14.61 -11.07
C ARG A 107 -3.74 14.50 -11.11
N ASP A 108 -3.04 15.50 -10.55
CA ASP A 108 -1.59 15.44 -10.31
C ASP A 108 -1.34 14.81 -8.94
N TYR A 109 -1.55 13.48 -8.88
CA TYR A 109 -1.51 12.75 -7.62
C TYR A 109 -0.11 12.63 -7.04
N ASP A 110 0.92 12.57 -7.89
CA ASP A 110 2.32 12.54 -7.45
C ASP A 110 2.69 13.83 -6.74
N TYR A 111 2.36 14.98 -7.34
CA TYR A 111 2.53 16.29 -6.72
C TYR A 111 1.76 16.39 -5.41
N ALA A 112 0.51 15.94 -5.39
CA ALA A 112 -0.31 15.93 -4.19
C ALA A 112 0.32 15.08 -3.08
N CYS A 113 0.79 13.87 -3.37
CA CYS A 113 1.48 13.00 -2.42
C CYS A 113 2.74 13.66 -1.86
N VAL A 114 3.56 14.31 -2.69
CA VAL A 114 4.74 15.05 -2.23
C VAL A 114 4.36 16.15 -1.23
N LYS A 115 3.30 16.92 -1.52
CA LYS A 115 2.83 18.01 -0.64
C LYS A 115 2.31 17.48 0.70
N PHE A 116 1.52 16.41 0.68
CA PHE A 116 0.99 15.82 1.91
C PHE A 116 2.11 15.21 2.77
N ARG A 117 3.06 14.50 2.17
CA ARG A 117 4.22 13.93 2.88
C ARG A 117 5.05 15.03 3.54
N ALA A 118 5.31 16.13 2.83
CA ALA A 118 6.01 17.29 3.40
C ALA A 118 5.23 17.91 4.57
N ALA A 119 3.90 18.07 4.42
CA ALA A 119 3.05 18.58 5.50
C ALA A 119 3.10 17.70 6.76
N MET A 120 3.09 16.37 6.58
CA MET A 120 3.19 15.39 7.67
C MET A 120 4.56 15.43 8.39
N LEU A 121 5.64 15.75 7.69
CA LEU A 121 6.98 15.90 8.28
C LEU A 121 7.13 17.21 9.05
N ILE A 122 6.51 18.29 8.57
CA ILE A 122 6.57 19.63 9.20
C ILE A 122 5.61 19.72 10.40
N ASP A 123 4.43 19.15 10.28
CA ASP A 123 3.44 19.07 11.36
C ASP A 123 2.90 17.63 11.50
N PRO A 124 3.60 16.79 12.28
CA PRO A 124 3.22 15.39 12.45
C PRO A 124 1.83 15.19 13.08
N ASP A 125 1.26 16.21 13.71
CA ASP A 125 -0.08 16.13 14.32
C ASP A 125 -1.20 16.45 13.33
N ASN A 126 -0.87 16.84 12.12
CA ASN A 126 -1.84 17.19 11.08
C ASN A 126 -2.52 15.94 10.50
N ILE A 127 -3.64 15.54 11.08
CA ILE A 127 -4.44 14.38 10.64
C ILE A 127 -5.04 14.59 9.25
N ASP A 128 -5.38 15.83 8.90
CA ASP A 128 -5.95 16.13 7.57
C ASP A 128 -4.93 15.87 6.47
N ALA A 129 -3.62 16.12 6.72
CA ALA A 129 -2.56 15.77 5.79
C ALA A 129 -2.49 14.24 5.56
N VAL A 130 -2.59 13.44 6.63
CA VAL A 130 -2.57 11.97 6.54
C VAL A 130 -3.79 11.47 5.77
N TYR A 131 -4.97 11.99 6.07
CA TYR A 131 -6.22 11.63 5.39
C TYR A 131 -6.17 11.99 3.89
N CYS A 132 -5.77 13.23 3.56
CA CYS A 132 -5.66 13.68 2.17
C CYS A 132 -4.60 12.86 1.40
N TYR A 133 -3.51 12.48 2.07
CA TYR A 133 -2.51 11.58 1.50
C TYR A 133 -3.11 10.22 1.13
N GLY A 134 -3.82 9.58 2.07
CA GLY A 134 -4.52 8.32 1.80
C GLY A 134 -5.49 8.40 0.62
N ARG A 135 -6.22 9.53 0.50
CA ARG A 135 -7.13 9.81 -0.61
C ARG A 135 -6.40 9.96 -1.94
N ALA A 136 -5.33 10.74 -1.99
CA ALA A 136 -4.54 10.94 -3.21
C ALA A 136 -3.91 9.63 -3.70
N LEU A 137 -3.39 8.82 -2.78
CA LEU A 137 -2.87 7.48 -3.10
C LEU A 137 -3.95 6.59 -3.69
N LYS A 138 -5.17 6.60 -3.09
CA LYS A 138 -6.31 5.83 -3.59
C LYS A 138 -6.66 6.25 -5.01
N ASP A 139 -6.85 7.53 -5.25
CA ASP A 139 -7.23 8.04 -6.55
C ASP A 139 -6.13 7.79 -7.60
N ALA A 140 -4.84 7.80 -7.19
CA ALA A 140 -3.70 7.45 -8.05
C ALA A 140 -3.75 5.99 -8.51
N TYR A 141 -3.86 5.02 -7.58
CA TYR A 141 -3.84 3.62 -7.98
C TYR A 141 -5.11 3.17 -8.71
N GLU A 142 -6.25 3.83 -8.52
CA GLU A 142 -7.48 3.53 -9.25
C GLU A 142 -7.43 3.96 -10.73
N THR A 143 -6.51 4.85 -11.08
CA THR A 143 -6.32 5.35 -12.46
C THR A 143 -5.06 4.82 -13.13
N ALA A 144 -4.29 3.97 -12.46
CA ALA A 144 -3.04 3.42 -12.95
C ALA A 144 -3.21 2.03 -13.56
N ASP A 145 -2.29 1.67 -14.48
CA ASP A 145 -2.26 0.37 -15.14
C ASP A 145 -1.06 -0.50 -14.68
N GLU A 146 -0.05 0.08 -14.04
CA GLU A 146 1.15 -0.65 -13.58
C GLU A 146 0.87 -1.41 -12.28
N GLU A 147 0.94 -2.74 -12.30
CA GLU A 147 0.60 -3.59 -11.16
C GLU A 147 1.42 -3.30 -9.89
N ASP A 148 2.74 -3.06 -10.01
CA ASP A 148 3.58 -2.76 -8.86
C ASP A 148 3.29 -1.37 -8.27
N PHE A 149 2.99 -0.37 -9.11
CA PHE A 149 2.49 0.93 -8.67
C PHE A 149 1.18 0.77 -7.87
N ILE A 150 0.20 0.08 -8.47
CA ILE A 150 -1.11 -0.17 -7.85
C ILE A 150 -0.94 -0.86 -6.49
N ALA A 151 -0.12 -1.91 -6.42
CA ALA A 151 0.08 -2.66 -5.18
C ALA A 151 0.69 -1.78 -4.07
N ARG A 152 1.72 -1.00 -4.38
CA ARG A 152 2.41 -0.14 -3.41
C ARG A 152 1.55 1.01 -2.92
N PHE A 153 0.91 1.72 -3.84
CA PHE A 153 0.03 2.85 -3.52
C PHE A 153 -1.21 2.40 -2.75
N LYS A 154 -1.76 1.23 -3.07
CA LYS A 154 -2.88 0.63 -2.33
C LYS A 154 -2.53 0.35 -0.88
N ILE A 155 -1.41 -0.34 -0.62
CA ILE A 155 -0.96 -0.64 0.75
C ILE A 155 -0.70 0.64 1.53
N GLU A 156 -0.01 1.60 0.92
CA GLU A 156 0.31 2.90 1.52
C GLU A 156 -0.95 3.70 1.86
N SER A 157 -1.98 3.66 0.99
CA SER A 157 -3.28 4.30 1.22
C SER A 157 -4.02 3.68 2.42
N ILE A 158 -4.02 2.35 2.52
CA ILE A 158 -4.66 1.65 3.64
C ILE A 158 -3.99 2.01 4.95
N GLU A 159 -2.66 1.99 5.02
CA GLU A 159 -1.91 2.38 6.22
C GLU A 159 -2.16 3.84 6.62
N ALA A 160 -2.33 4.75 5.64
CA ALA A 160 -2.68 6.12 5.92
C ALA A 160 -4.08 6.23 6.59
N PHE A 161 -5.09 5.49 6.10
CA PHE A 161 -6.41 5.49 6.72
C PHE A 161 -6.42 4.77 8.07
N GLU A 162 -5.65 3.68 8.25
CA GLU A 162 -5.45 3.03 9.55
C GLU A 162 -4.88 4.03 10.58
N GLU A 163 -3.86 4.81 10.19
CA GLU A 163 -3.28 5.85 11.05
C GLU A 163 -4.31 6.92 11.43
N VAL A 164 -5.15 7.36 10.48
CA VAL A 164 -6.22 8.32 10.76
C VAL A 164 -7.20 7.76 11.78
N THR A 165 -7.69 6.53 11.58
CA THR A 165 -8.66 5.91 12.51
C THR A 165 -8.07 5.65 13.89
N LEU A 166 -6.76 5.37 13.98
CA LEU A 166 -6.04 5.19 15.24
C LEU A 166 -5.93 6.52 16.03
N ARG A 167 -5.57 7.60 15.33
CA ARG A 167 -5.29 8.90 15.97
C ARG A 167 -6.54 9.75 16.16
N LYS A 168 -7.56 9.57 15.32
CA LYS A 168 -8.85 10.27 15.38
C LYS A 168 -9.99 9.26 15.18
N PRO A 169 -10.37 8.52 16.25
CA PRO A 169 -11.37 7.44 16.15
C PRO A 169 -12.77 7.89 15.75
N ASP A 170 -13.07 9.18 15.77
CA ASP A 170 -14.34 9.77 15.35
C ASP A 170 -14.36 10.24 13.89
N PHE A 171 -13.28 9.98 13.13
CA PHE A 171 -13.16 10.41 11.73
C PHE A 171 -13.86 9.43 10.78
N ALA A 172 -15.19 9.58 10.62
CA ALA A 172 -16.04 8.66 9.87
C ALA A 172 -15.52 8.37 8.44
N GLU A 173 -15.09 9.40 7.71
CA GLU A 173 -14.64 9.26 6.31
C GLU A 173 -13.43 8.33 6.16
N ALA A 174 -12.55 8.24 7.15
CA ALA A 174 -11.43 7.31 7.10
C ALA A 174 -11.91 5.85 7.15
N TYR A 175 -12.89 5.54 7.99
CA TYR A 175 -13.49 4.20 8.05
C TYR A 175 -14.22 3.84 6.74
N TYR A 176 -14.85 4.82 6.08
CA TYR A 176 -15.49 4.59 4.78
C TYR A 176 -14.46 4.06 3.77
N PHE A 177 -13.34 4.78 3.56
CA PHE A 177 -12.32 4.38 2.59
C PHE A 177 -11.51 3.15 3.02
N LEU A 178 -11.23 3.02 4.32
CA LEU A 178 -10.51 1.88 4.87
C LEU A 178 -11.26 0.56 4.65
N GLY A 179 -12.58 0.58 4.79
CA GLY A 179 -13.42 -0.59 4.51
C GLY A 179 -13.29 -1.06 3.06
N TYR A 180 -13.29 -0.16 2.09
CA TYR A 180 -13.00 -0.51 0.68
C TYR A 180 -11.57 -1.02 0.49
N GLY A 181 -10.60 -0.44 1.18
CA GLY A 181 -9.22 -0.93 1.18
C GLY A 181 -9.14 -2.40 1.62
N TYR A 182 -9.83 -2.75 2.68
CA TYR A 182 -9.87 -4.12 3.19
C TYR A 182 -10.61 -5.08 2.25
N ILE A 183 -11.72 -4.66 1.62
CA ILE A 183 -12.38 -5.46 0.57
C ILE A 183 -11.41 -5.80 -0.55
N ASN A 184 -10.67 -4.80 -1.03
CA ASN A 184 -9.69 -4.97 -2.11
C ASN A 184 -8.49 -5.86 -1.74
N LEU A 185 -8.29 -6.13 -0.46
CA LEU A 185 -7.31 -7.09 0.07
C LEU A 185 -7.94 -8.46 0.40
N GLY A 186 -9.26 -8.63 0.27
CA GLY A 186 -9.96 -9.84 0.67
C GLY A 186 -10.08 -10.02 2.20
N LEU A 187 -9.91 -8.93 2.96
CA LEU A 187 -10.01 -8.92 4.44
C LEU A 187 -11.44 -8.56 4.85
N TYR A 188 -12.38 -9.44 4.58
CA TYR A 188 -13.82 -9.19 4.71
C TYR A 188 -14.27 -8.96 6.15
N VAL A 189 -13.68 -9.67 7.12
CA VAL A 189 -13.95 -9.48 8.55
C VAL A 189 -13.54 -8.07 8.99
N LYS A 190 -12.33 -7.64 8.61
CA LYS A 190 -11.86 -6.28 8.88
C LYS A 190 -12.73 -5.24 8.20
N ALA A 191 -13.10 -5.45 6.95
CA ALA A 191 -14.00 -4.55 6.21
C ALA A 191 -15.35 -4.39 6.89
N LYS A 192 -15.98 -5.52 7.30
CA LYS A 192 -17.25 -5.51 8.04
C LYS A 192 -17.17 -4.71 9.32
N LEU A 193 -16.18 -4.97 10.16
CA LEU A 193 -15.98 -4.23 11.41
C LEU A 193 -15.72 -2.74 11.19
N THR A 194 -14.89 -2.41 10.19
CA THR A 194 -14.57 -1.03 9.83
C THR A 194 -15.80 -0.27 9.36
N TRP A 195 -16.62 -0.85 8.49
CA TRP A 195 -17.85 -0.22 8.03
C TRP A 195 -18.93 -0.16 9.10
N GLN A 196 -18.94 -1.08 10.07
CA GLN A 196 -19.81 -0.95 11.23
C GLN A 196 -19.47 0.29 12.08
N GLU A 197 -18.17 0.63 12.21
CA GLU A 197 -17.76 1.89 12.88
C GLU A 197 -18.17 3.10 12.02
N PHE A 198 -17.97 3.07 10.69
CA PHE A 198 -18.48 4.13 9.81
C PHE A 198 -19.98 4.36 9.99
N MET A 199 -20.79 3.27 10.05
CA MET A 199 -22.24 3.36 10.23
C MET A 199 -22.66 4.03 11.54
N LYS A 200 -21.85 3.91 12.60
CA LYS A 200 -22.10 4.55 13.90
C LYS A 200 -21.74 6.04 13.86
N LEU A 201 -20.64 6.40 13.19
CA LEU A 201 -20.05 7.73 13.22
C LEU A 201 -20.61 8.70 12.17
N SER A 202 -20.95 8.19 11.00
CA SER A 202 -21.34 9.03 9.87
C SER A 202 -22.75 9.60 10.01
N ALA A 203 -22.91 10.87 9.63
CA ALA A 203 -24.21 11.52 9.41
C ALA A 203 -24.66 11.47 7.95
N ASP A 204 -23.84 10.96 7.02
CA ASP A 204 -24.12 10.88 5.59
C ASP A 204 -25.03 9.67 5.30
N GLU A 205 -26.33 9.89 5.15
CA GLU A 205 -27.30 8.83 4.93
C GLU A 205 -27.20 8.18 3.54
N GLU A 206 -26.65 8.85 2.54
CA GLU A 206 -26.41 8.26 1.21
C GLU A 206 -25.31 7.22 1.28
N LYS A 207 -24.16 7.60 1.85
CA LYS A 207 -23.05 6.66 2.08
C LYS A 207 -23.46 5.52 3.03
N LYS A 208 -24.23 5.81 4.06
CA LYS A 208 -24.75 4.75 4.96
C LYS A 208 -25.65 3.77 4.24
N LYS A 209 -26.48 4.22 3.31
CA LYS A 209 -27.31 3.35 2.48
C LYS A 209 -26.45 2.46 1.59
N GLU A 210 -25.44 3.02 0.96
CA GLU A 210 -24.46 2.29 0.15
C GLU A 210 -23.76 1.20 0.97
N ILE A 211 -23.16 1.58 2.11
CA ILE A 211 -22.42 0.66 2.98
C ILE A 211 -23.34 -0.41 3.56
N ARG A 212 -24.59 -0.12 3.90
CA ARG A 212 -25.56 -1.12 4.35
C ARG A 212 -25.75 -2.19 3.28
N GLY A 213 -25.93 -1.80 2.03
CA GLY A 213 -26.07 -2.75 0.93
C GLY A 213 -24.82 -3.59 0.66
N LEU A 214 -23.63 -3.06 0.97
CA LEU A 214 -22.38 -3.82 0.90
C LEU A 214 -22.24 -4.77 2.10
N LEU A 215 -22.56 -4.33 3.31
CA LEU A 215 -22.54 -5.18 4.52
C LEU A 215 -23.44 -6.40 4.38
N ASP A 216 -24.64 -6.24 3.78
CA ASP A 216 -25.56 -7.35 3.52
C ASP A 216 -24.96 -8.42 2.58
N ARG A 217 -24.01 -8.02 1.71
CA ARG A 217 -23.31 -8.93 0.78
C ARG A 217 -22.06 -9.58 1.38
N LEU A 218 -21.61 -9.10 2.54
CA LEU A 218 -20.39 -9.61 3.19
C LEU A 218 -20.62 -10.84 4.06
N ASP A 219 -21.87 -11.28 4.30
CA ASP A 219 -22.12 -12.37 5.24
C ASP A 219 -21.42 -13.67 4.83
N ASP A 220 -21.50 -14.07 3.57
CA ASP A 220 -20.82 -15.28 3.10
C ASP A 220 -19.30 -15.10 2.98
N PRO A 221 -18.74 -14.02 2.36
CA PRO A 221 -17.31 -13.76 2.38
C PRO A 221 -16.69 -13.76 3.79
N VAL A 222 -17.37 -13.18 4.78
CA VAL A 222 -16.92 -13.18 6.18
C VAL A 222 -16.89 -14.60 6.75
N LYS A 223 -17.95 -15.38 6.58
CA LYS A 223 -17.98 -16.79 7.07
C LYS A 223 -16.90 -17.65 6.41
N ILE A 224 -16.63 -17.41 5.13
CA ILE A 224 -15.56 -18.11 4.42
C ILE A 224 -14.19 -17.69 4.99
N GLU A 225 -13.96 -16.39 5.22
CA GLU A 225 -12.74 -15.88 5.86
C GLU A 225 -12.56 -16.47 7.27
N GLU A 226 -13.60 -16.47 8.09
CA GLU A 226 -13.58 -17.09 9.41
C GLU A 226 -13.26 -18.59 9.33
N GLY A 227 -13.80 -19.28 8.34
CA GLY A 227 -13.54 -20.70 8.09
C GLY A 227 -12.07 -20.98 7.76
N TYR A 228 -11.47 -20.25 6.84
CA TYR A 228 -10.04 -20.47 6.54
C TYR A 228 -9.11 -19.93 7.63
N ASN A 229 -9.49 -18.89 8.38
CA ASN A 229 -8.73 -18.43 9.54
C ASN A 229 -8.68 -19.52 10.64
N LYS A 230 -9.74 -20.28 10.84
CA LYS A 230 -9.71 -21.48 11.70
C LYS A 230 -8.67 -22.49 11.22
N ILE A 231 -8.61 -22.75 9.90
CA ILE A 231 -7.60 -23.66 9.33
C ILE A 231 -6.19 -23.14 9.56
N ILE A 232 -5.93 -21.87 9.29
CA ILE A 232 -4.63 -21.22 9.51
C ILE A 232 -4.22 -21.28 11.00
N SER A 233 -5.20 -21.23 11.92
CA SER A 233 -4.98 -21.32 13.37
C SER A 233 -4.88 -22.76 13.90
N GLY A 234 -4.90 -23.77 13.02
CA GLY A 234 -4.78 -25.19 13.39
C GLY A 234 -6.10 -25.88 13.79
N HIS A 235 -7.25 -25.19 13.67
CA HIS A 235 -8.58 -25.74 13.95
C HIS A 235 -9.16 -26.37 12.66
N PHE A 236 -8.49 -27.38 12.14
CA PHE A 236 -8.71 -27.92 10.80
C PHE A 236 -10.12 -28.45 10.57
N GLU A 237 -10.64 -29.29 11.48
CA GLU A 237 -12.00 -29.87 11.35
C GLU A 237 -13.11 -28.82 11.43
N GLU A 238 -12.96 -27.84 12.31
CA GLU A 238 -13.92 -26.75 12.43
C GLU A 238 -13.92 -25.87 11.17
N GLY A 239 -12.72 -25.56 10.65
CA GLY A 239 -12.57 -24.79 9.42
C GLY A 239 -13.15 -25.52 8.21
N MET A 240 -12.88 -26.83 8.05
CA MET A 240 -13.49 -27.65 7.00
C MET A 240 -15.01 -27.66 7.09
N SER A 241 -15.56 -27.83 8.30
CA SER A 241 -17.00 -27.82 8.54
C SER A 241 -17.62 -26.47 8.15
N ALA A 242 -16.99 -25.35 8.52
CA ALA A 242 -17.44 -24.01 8.17
C ALA A 242 -17.45 -23.77 6.66
N LEU A 243 -16.44 -24.32 5.93
CA LEU A 243 -16.30 -24.15 4.48
C LEU A 243 -17.11 -25.15 3.66
N ALA A 244 -17.62 -26.24 4.25
CA ALA A 244 -18.28 -27.32 3.54
C ALA A 244 -19.49 -26.86 2.71
N GLY A 245 -20.28 -25.91 3.23
CA GLY A 245 -21.47 -25.38 2.56
C GLY A 245 -21.19 -24.55 1.31
N TYR A 246 -19.94 -24.11 1.13
CA TYR A 246 -19.54 -23.25 0.00
C TYR A 246 -18.92 -24.01 -1.18
N LYS A 247 -18.81 -25.35 -1.09
CA LYS A 247 -18.33 -26.22 -2.19
C LYS A 247 -19.26 -26.18 -3.40
N GLU A 248 -20.50 -25.84 -3.18
CA GLU A 248 -21.52 -25.67 -4.20
C GLU A 248 -21.93 -24.18 -4.26
N GLY A 249 -22.54 -23.76 -5.37
CA GLY A 249 -23.02 -22.38 -5.51
C GLY A 249 -21.97 -21.39 -6.03
N PRO A 250 -22.10 -20.09 -5.70
CA PRO A 250 -21.32 -19.01 -6.33
C PRO A 250 -19.81 -19.04 -6.00
N TYR A 251 -19.43 -19.65 -4.89
CA TYR A 251 -18.02 -19.68 -4.44
C TYR A 251 -17.24 -20.91 -4.92
N LYS A 252 -17.89 -21.88 -5.60
CA LYS A 252 -17.22 -23.09 -6.12
C LYS A 252 -16.06 -22.80 -7.09
N ASP A 253 -16.12 -21.67 -7.79
CA ASP A 253 -15.11 -21.25 -8.75
C ASP A 253 -14.05 -20.33 -8.13
N TRP A 254 -14.10 -20.13 -6.81
CA TRP A 254 -13.12 -19.36 -6.07
C TRP A 254 -12.02 -20.29 -5.53
N TRP A 255 -10.84 -20.29 -6.18
CA TRP A 255 -9.77 -21.23 -5.90
C TRP A 255 -9.27 -21.24 -4.43
N PRO A 256 -9.24 -20.14 -3.64
CA PRO A 256 -8.78 -20.19 -2.26
C PRO A 256 -9.64 -21.10 -1.37
N LEU A 257 -10.95 -21.23 -1.63
CA LEU A 257 -11.80 -22.17 -0.91
C LEU A 257 -11.24 -23.59 -0.95
N TRP A 258 -10.90 -24.06 -2.15
CA TRP A 258 -10.35 -25.41 -2.35
C TRP A 258 -8.93 -25.56 -1.81
N TYR A 259 -8.13 -24.48 -1.86
CA TYR A 259 -6.79 -24.46 -1.30
C TYR A 259 -6.80 -24.71 0.21
N TYR A 260 -7.58 -23.96 0.96
CA TYR A 260 -7.68 -24.11 2.41
C TYR A 260 -8.32 -25.44 2.82
N LEU A 261 -9.31 -25.93 2.10
CA LEU A 261 -9.84 -27.28 2.31
C LEU A 261 -8.76 -28.35 2.09
N GLY A 262 -7.91 -28.18 1.09
CA GLY A 262 -6.76 -29.05 0.83
C GLY A 262 -5.73 -29.03 1.96
N ILE A 263 -5.39 -27.84 2.46
CA ILE A 263 -4.49 -27.70 3.63
C ILE A 263 -5.07 -28.45 4.83
N ALA A 264 -6.33 -28.20 5.17
CA ALA A 264 -6.96 -28.86 6.32
C ALA A 264 -7.00 -30.40 6.18
N ALA A 265 -7.34 -30.91 5.00
CA ALA A 265 -7.33 -32.36 4.74
C ALA A 265 -5.91 -32.94 4.88
N SER A 266 -4.90 -32.23 4.37
CA SER A 266 -3.49 -32.64 4.49
C SER A 266 -3.04 -32.73 5.95
N GLU A 267 -3.32 -31.70 6.74
CA GLU A 267 -2.97 -31.63 8.17
C GLU A 267 -3.73 -32.65 9.03
N LEU A 268 -4.92 -33.07 8.59
CA LEU A 268 -5.70 -34.15 9.21
C LEU A 268 -5.23 -35.56 8.77
N GLY A 269 -4.15 -35.65 8.01
CA GLY A 269 -3.63 -36.94 7.54
C GLY A 269 -4.48 -37.61 6.44
N ARG A 270 -5.19 -36.83 5.63
CA ARG A 270 -6.06 -37.24 4.53
C ARG A 270 -5.49 -36.80 3.17
N PRO A 271 -4.30 -37.29 2.78
CA PRO A 271 -3.58 -36.75 1.62
C PRO A 271 -4.32 -37.00 0.28
N GLU A 272 -5.11 -38.06 0.14
CA GLU A 272 -5.92 -38.31 -1.05
C GLU A 272 -7.00 -37.24 -1.20
N GLU A 273 -7.71 -36.89 -0.12
CA GLU A 273 -8.73 -35.86 -0.09
C GLU A 273 -8.10 -34.48 -0.40
N ALA A 274 -6.94 -34.19 0.18
CA ALA A 274 -6.19 -32.97 -0.09
C ALA A 274 -5.84 -32.83 -1.58
N ILE A 275 -5.36 -33.91 -2.22
CA ILE A 275 -5.05 -33.95 -3.64
C ILE A 275 -6.29 -33.61 -4.50
N GLU A 276 -7.44 -34.13 -4.15
CA GLU A 276 -8.69 -33.81 -4.90
C GLU A 276 -9.05 -32.33 -4.80
N TYR A 277 -8.89 -31.71 -3.63
CA TYR A 277 -9.08 -30.27 -3.49
C TYR A 277 -8.03 -29.47 -4.25
N TYR A 278 -6.75 -29.83 -4.17
CA TYR A 278 -5.68 -29.15 -4.91
C TYR A 278 -5.81 -29.27 -6.43
N LYS A 279 -6.33 -30.38 -6.95
CA LYS A 279 -6.66 -30.50 -8.37
C LYS A 279 -7.69 -29.45 -8.80
N LYS A 280 -8.71 -29.18 -7.98
CA LYS A 280 -9.69 -28.12 -8.26
C LYS A 280 -9.04 -26.74 -8.28
N VAL A 281 -8.11 -26.47 -7.35
CA VAL A 281 -7.32 -25.24 -7.38
C VAL A 281 -6.58 -25.11 -8.70
N LEU A 282 -5.88 -26.15 -9.16
CA LEU A 282 -5.09 -26.09 -10.39
C LEU A 282 -5.95 -26.04 -11.68
N VAL A 283 -7.21 -26.41 -11.63
CA VAL A 283 -8.18 -26.15 -12.72
C VAL A 283 -8.52 -24.66 -12.77
N LEU A 284 -8.74 -24.02 -11.62
CA LEU A 284 -9.14 -22.62 -11.50
C LEU A 284 -7.94 -21.65 -11.61
N SER A 285 -6.77 -22.08 -11.16
CA SER A 285 -5.52 -21.33 -11.16
C SER A 285 -4.35 -22.24 -11.56
N PRO A 286 -4.13 -22.46 -12.87
CA PRO A 286 -3.18 -23.48 -13.37
C PRO A 286 -1.71 -23.25 -13.00
N SER A 287 -1.32 -22.00 -12.74
CA SER A 287 0.05 -21.61 -12.36
C SER A 287 0.25 -21.42 -10.85
N ASN A 288 -0.70 -21.83 -10.01
CA ASN A 288 -0.62 -21.68 -8.56
C ASN A 288 0.50 -22.55 -7.98
N ARG A 289 1.66 -21.92 -7.74
CA ARG A 289 2.88 -22.60 -7.26
C ARG A 289 2.73 -23.17 -5.86
N ASP A 290 2.04 -22.46 -4.98
CA ASP A 290 1.89 -22.90 -3.59
C ASP A 290 1.04 -24.16 -3.52
N THR A 291 -0.03 -24.24 -4.31
CA THR A 291 -0.80 -25.48 -4.45
C THR A 291 0.05 -26.63 -5.02
N MET A 292 0.92 -26.35 -6.00
CA MET A 292 1.81 -27.40 -6.52
C MET A 292 2.82 -27.91 -5.48
N LYS A 293 3.33 -27.03 -4.59
CA LYS A 293 4.18 -27.41 -3.47
C LYS A 293 3.44 -28.31 -2.49
N GLU A 294 2.19 -27.97 -2.16
CA GLU A 294 1.36 -28.83 -1.30
C GLU A 294 1.02 -30.18 -1.96
N MET A 295 0.80 -30.20 -3.28
CA MET A 295 0.65 -31.46 -4.02
C MET A 295 1.89 -32.34 -3.96
N VAL A 296 3.09 -31.74 -4.01
CA VAL A 296 4.34 -32.50 -3.81
C VAL A 296 4.34 -33.19 -2.45
N ARG A 297 4.05 -32.44 -1.39
CA ARG A 297 4.00 -32.98 -0.01
C ARG A 297 2.95 -34.08 0.14
N ALA A 298 1.76 -33.87 -0.42
CA ALA A 298 0.70 -34.88 -0.35
C ALA A 298 1.04 -36.18 -1.10
N TYR A 299 1.68 -36.09 -2.28
CA TYR A 299 2.13 -37.28 -3.01
C TYR A 299 3.32 -37.97 -2.33
N GLU A 300 4.21 -37.24 -1.69
CA GLU A 300 5.30 -37.83 -0.87
C GLU A 300 4.72 -38.58 0.32
N ALA A 301 3.73 -38.03 1.02
CA ALA A 301 3.04 -38.70 2.12
C ALA A 301 2.41 -40.05 1.68
N LEU A 302 1.99 -40.16 0.42
CA LEU A 302 1.46 -41.38 -0.19
C LEU A 302 2.55 -42.30 -0.79
N GLY A 303 3.83 -41.90 -0.71
CA GLY A 303 4.94 -42.64 -1.36
C GLY A 303 4.94 -42.59 -2.89
N ASN A 304 4.14 -41.68 -3.49
CA ASN A 304 4.04 -41.55 -4.94
C ASN A 304 5.06 -40.53 -5.47
N ASN A 305 6.33 -40.93 -5.43
CA ASN A 305 7.46 -40.08 -5.82
C ASN A 305 7.38 -39.65 -7.29
N ALA A 306 6.81 -40.45 -8.19
CA ALA A 306 6.68 -40.09 -9.60
C ALA A 306 5.76 -38.87 -9.81
N MET A 307 4.66 -38.79 -9.06
CA MET A 307 3.75 -37.61 -9.11
C MET A 307 4.36 -36.41 -8.39
N ALA A 308 5.05 -36.59 -7.27
CA ALA A 308 5.78 -35.55 -6.59
C ALA A 308 6.81 -34.88 -7.55
N ASP A 309 7.63 -35.66 -8.25
CA ASP A 309 8.62 -35.20 -9.21
C ASP A 309 7.99 -34.49 -10.41
N LYS A 310 6.83 -34.94 -10.88
CA LYS A 310 6.09 -34.24 -11.92
C LYS A 310 5.72 -32.81 -11.52
N TYR A 311 5.24 -32.61 -10.27
CA TYR A 311 4.88 -31.26 -9.78
C TYR A 311 6.10 -30.41 -9.48
N ARG A 312 7.21 -30.98 -8.97
CA ARG A 312 8.49 -30.24 -8.83
C ARG A 312 8.97 -29.67 -10.16
N LYS A 313 8.96 -30.50 -11.22
CA LYS A 313 9.32 -30.05 -12.59
C LYS A 313 8.40 -28.92 -13.09
N LYS A 314 7.10 -29.00 -12.82
CA LYS A 314 6.17 -27.91 -13.19
C LYS A 314 6.49 -26.61 -12.48
N ILE A 315 6.81 -26.66 -11.18
CA ILE A 315 7.20 -25.49 -10.40
C ILE A 315 8.45 -24.85 -11.03
N THR A 316 9.49 -25.64 -11.30
CA THR A 316 10.73 -25.16 -11.94
C THR A 316 10.45 -24.43 -13.27
N VAL A 317 9.63 -25.02 -14.14
CA VAL A 317 9.28 -24.40 -15.43
C VAL A 317 8.56 -23.07 -15.25
N ILE A 318 7.64 -22.97 -14.27
CA ILE A 318 6.91 -21.73 -14.00
C ILE A 318 7.89 -20.64 -13.48
N GLU A 319 8.83 -21.03 -12.60
CA GLU A 319 9.82 -20.12 -12.05
C GLU A 319 10.80 -19.62 -13.12
N GLU A 320 11.26 -20.50 -14.00
CA GLU A 320 12.11 -20.13 -15.15
C GLU A 320 11.43 -19.19 -16.13
N ASN A 321 10.14 -19.41 -16.41
CA ASN A 321 9.38 -18.54 -17.29
C ASN A 321 9.17 -17.15 -16.64
N ALA A 322 8.80 -17.12 -15.36
CA ALA A 322 8.64 -15.84 -14.64
C ALA A 322 9.94 -15.02 -14.57
N GLU A 323 11.10 -15.70 -14.45
CA GLU A 323 12.40 -15.01 -14.47
C GLU A 323 12.74 -14.49 -15.86
N LYS A 324 12.43 -15.24 -16.92
CA LYS A 324 12.60 -14.78 -18.32
C LYS A 324 11.76 -13.53 -18.58
N ASP A 325 10.47 -13.57 -18.27
CA ASP A 325 9.56 -12.44 -18.44
C ASP A 325 10.07 -11.19 -17.67
N ARG A 326 10.60 -11.40 -16.47
CA ARG A 326 11.19 -10.33 -15.66
C ARG A 326 12.45 -9.74 -16.32
N MET A 327 13.32 -10.58 -16.86
CA MET A 327 14.55 -10.14 -17.54
C MET A 327 14.24 -9.44 -18.86
N GLU A 328 13.23 -9.88 -19.61
CA GLU A 328 12.77 -9.23 -20.84
C GLU A 328 12.19 -7.84 -20.53
N ALA A 329 11.36 -7.70 -19.51
CA ALA A 329 10.81 -6.42 -19.05
C ALA A 329 11.89 -5.42 -18.60
N LEU A 330 12.97 -5.90 -17.98
CA LEU A 330 14.13 -5.08 -17.61
C LEU A 330 14.97 -4.69 -18.82
N GLY A 331 15.10 -5.56 -19.82
CA GLY A 331 15.83 -5.31 -21.06
C GLY A 331 15.15 -4.30 -21.97
N GLU A 332 13.83 -4.25 -22.01
CA GLU A 332 13.05 -3.26 -22.76
C GLU A 332 13.11 -1.87 -22.15
N LYS A 333 13.09 -1.75 -20.80
CA LYS A 333 13.28 -0.46 -20.10
C LYS A 333 14.67 0.14 -20.34
N GLY A 334 15.69 -0.66 -20.61
CA GLY A 334 17.04 -0.18 -20.94
C GLY A 334 17.18 0.35 -22.37
N LYS A 335 16.26 0.02 -23.29
CA LYS A 335 16.29 0.47 -24.69
C LYS A 335 15.51 1.76 -24.95
N THR A 336 14.63 2.16 -24.04
CA THR A 336 13.81 3.38 -24.15
C THR A 336 14.48 4.62 -23.53
N VAL A 337 15.70 4.49 -23.00
CA VAL A 337 16.46 5.59 -22.33
C VAL A 337 17.78 5.89 -23.09
N SER A 338 17.91 5.50 -24.34
CA SER A 338 19.07 5.85 -25.19
C SER A 338 18.71 6.85 -26.27
#